data_03c459f2f2819434790557b9dda9fc65
#
_entry.id   03c459f2f2819434790557b9dda9fc65
#
_cell.length_a   1.000
_cell.length_b   1.000
_cell.length_c   1.000
_cell.angle_alpha   90.00
_cell.angle_beta   90.00
_cell.angle_gamma   90.00
#
_symmetry.space_group_name_H-M   'P 1'
#
loop_
_entity.id
_entity.type
_entity.pdbx_description
1 polymer ?
#
loop_
_entity_poly.entity_id
_entity_poly.type
_entity_poly.pdbx_seq_one_letter_code
_entity_poly.pdbx_strand_id
1 'polypeptide(L)'
;EVLSDANIGDLMSRTGVAANTYGLYSIRIKGGRCVLRCSMLGYVTQMDTLTLTANSVHNFALMPDNYQLSDVEVMGNQKAGGQLTLNQKDIQALPTLGSEPDVLKSLQYLPGVISGNEGSNNISVRGSNQWGNLILLDEAMVYNPNHALSFFSVFNNDAIQQVSLYKSYFPLKYGGRTSSVIDVKMREGNNQEKHRSCLLY
;
A
#
# COMPACT_ATOMS: atom_id res chain seq x y z
N GLU A 1 15.18 15.11 -33.67
CA GLU A 1 15.43 16.00 -32.54
C GLU A 1 16.72 15.56 -31.84
N VAL A 2 17.53 16.56 -31.43
CA VAL A 2 18.80 16.28 -30.75
C VAL A 2 18.52 16.13 -29.27
N LEU A 3 18.96 15.02 -28.69
CA LEU A 3 18.74 14.71 -27.26
C LEU A 3 19.97 15.11 -26.44
N SER A 4 19.89 16.21 -25.70
CA SER A 4 20.88 16.60 -24.69
C SER A 4 20.71 15.78 -23.42
N ASP A 5 21.82 15.59 -22.70
CA ASP A 5 21.85 14.91 -21.40
C ASP A 5 21.40 13.41 -21.43
N ALA A 6 21.34 12.79 -22.61
CA ALA A 6 21.16 11.35 -22.71
C ALA A 6 22.38 10.63 -22.09
N ASN A 7 22.13 9.62 -21.26
CA ASN A 7 23.16 8.83 -20.61
C ASN A 7 23.55 7.63 -21.46
N ILE A 8 24.82 7.55 -21.85
CA ILE A 8 25.38 6.44 -22.61
C ILE A 8 26.39 5.70 -21.73
N GLY A 9 26.21 4.41 -21.53
CA GLY A 9 27.09 3.59 -20.70
C GLY A 9 27.37 2.24 -21.32
N ASP A 10 28.62 1.76 -21.14
CA ASP A 10 28.99 0.39 -21.45
C ASP A 10 28.78 -0.49 -20.22
N LEU A 11 27.91 -1.48 -20.36
CA LEU A 11 27.55 -2.41 -19.27
C LEU A 11 28.72 -3.35 -18.89
N MET A 12 29.65 -3.58 -19.80
CA MET A 12 30.80 -4.47 -19.55
C MET A 12 31.90 -3.76 -18.75
N SER A 13 32.28 -2.57 -19.14
CA SER A 13 33.32 -1.78 -18.47
C SER A 13 32.79 -0.91 -17.32
N ARG A 14 31.49 -0.79 -17.17
CA ARG A 14 30.82 0.12 -16.23
C ARG A 14 31.23 1.58 -16.33
N THR A 15 31.61 2.00 -17.55
CA THR A 15 31.94 3.40 -17.86
C THR A 15 30.71 4.04 -18.52
N GLY A 16 30.48 5.32 -18.22
CA GLY A 16 29.36 6.06 -18.79
C GLY A 16 29.72 7.53 -18.99
N VAL A 17 29.00 8.16 -19.93
CA VAL A 17 29.08 9.58 -20.26
C VAL A 17 27.69 10.12 -20.56
N ALA A 18 27.49 11.42 -20.36
CA ALA A 18 26.31 12.12 -20.83
C ALA A 18 26.57 12.80 -22.17
N ALA A 19 25.53 12.86 -23.02
CA ALA A 19 25.58 13.62 -24.25
C ALA A 19 25.61 15.14 -23.94
N ASN A 20 26.28 15.90 -24.74
CA ASN A 20 26.32 17.37 -24.61
C ASN A 20 25.03 18.01 -25.17
N THR A 21 24.97 19.34 -25.13
CA THR A 21 23.81 20.14 -25.67
C THR A 21 23.52 19.90 -27.14
N TYR A 22 24.50 19.37 -27.90
CA TYR A 22 24.37 19.02 -29.31
C TYR A 22 24.10 17.53 -29.54
N GLY A 23 23.81 16.76 -28.46
CA GLY A 23 23.61 15.32 -28.55
C GLY A 23 24.85 14.49 -28.84
N LEU A 24 26.08 15.10 -28.79
CA LEU A 24 27.30 14.40 -29.05
C LEU A 24 27.90 13.82 -27.78
N TYR A 25 28.41 12.61 -27.89
CA TYR A 25 29.11 11.93 -26.80
C TYR A 25 30.42 11.31 -27.25
N SER A 26 31.34 11.09 -26.33
CA SER A 26 32.58 10.37 -26.55
C SER A 26 32.88 9.48 -25.36
N ILE A 27 32.97 8.19 -25.59
CA ILE A 27 33.25 7.20 -24.56
C ILE A 27 34.46 6.35 -24.96
N ARG A 28 35.37 6.12 -23.99
CA ARG A 28 36.56 5.26 -24.22
C ARG A 28 36.25 3.86 -23.66
N ILE A 29 36.27 2.89 -24.55
CA ILE A 29 36.02 1.47 -24.24
C ILE A 29 37.16 0.64 -24.74
N LYS A 30 37.55 -0.40 -24.01
CA LYS A 30 38.56 -1.36 -24.48
C LYS A 30 38.04 -2.09 -25.71
N GLY A 31 38.92 -2.31 -26.70
CA GLY A 31 38.58 -3.11 -27.90
C GLY A 31 38.01 -4.48 -27.52
N GLY A 32 37.05 -4.97 -28.33
CA GLY A 32 36.34 -6.20 -28.12
C GLY A 32 34.83 -6.01 -28.15
N ARG A 33 34.12 -6.97 -27.62
CA ARG A 33 32.65 -6.90 -27.51
C ARG A 33 32.23 -5.94 -26.37
N CYS A 34 31.38 -4.99 -26.68
CA CYS A 34 30.76 -4.08 -25.71
C CYS A 34 29.27 -4.03 -25.88
N VAL A 35 28.57 -3.70 -24.81
CA VAL A 35 27.10 -3.51 -24.79
C VAL A 35 26.82 -2.09 -24.36
N LEU A 36 26.49 -1.25 -25.32
CA LEU A 36 26.14 0.14 -25.06
C LEU A 36 24.66 0.26 -24.71
N ARG A 37 24.39 0.94 -23.63
CA ARG A 37 23.05 1.31 -23.19
C ARG A 37 22.90 2.82 -23.29
N CYS A 38 21.90 3.26 -24.02
CA CYS A 38 21.52 4.67 -24.07
C CYS A 38 20.16 4.85 -23.38
N SER A 39 20.08 5.78 -22.43
CA SER A 39 18.86 6.06 -21.68
C SER A 39 18.67 7.54 -21.46
N MET A 40 17.43 8.00 -21.56
CA MET A 40 17.01 9.35 -21.28
C MET A 40 15.61 9.35 -20.69
N LEU A 41 15.32 10.29 -19.81
CA LEU A 41 13.97 10.43 -19.23
C LEU A 41 12.94 10.75 -20.31
N GLY A 42 11.83 10.01 -20.35
CA GLY A 42 10.80 10.19 -21.38
C GLY A 42 11.08 9.45 -22.70
N TYR A 43 12.11 8.61 -22.75
CA TYR A 43 12.48 7.82 -23.94
C TYR A 43 12.71 6.35 -23.57
N VAL A 44 12.39 5.47 -24.53
CA VAL A 44 12.64 4.04 -24.38
C VAL A 44 14.16 3.79 -24.39
N THR A 45 14.66 3.12 -23.34
CA THR A 45 16.07 2.75 -23.24
C THR A 45 16.47 1.81 -24.38
N GLN A 46 17.50 2.16 -25.14
CA GLN A 46 18.05 1.34 -26.21
C GLN A 46 19.36 0.66 -25.76
N MET A 47 19.57 -0.57 -26.18
CA MET A 47 20.80 -1.34 -25.93
C MET A 47 21.31 -1.91 -27.24
N ASP A 48 22.58 -1.61 -27.56
CA ASP A 48 23.22 -2.09 -28.78
C ASP A 48 24.51 -2.85 -28.43
N THR A 49 24.68 -4.02 -29.04
CA THR A 49 25.89 -4.81 -28.89
C THR A 49 26.84 -4.55 -30.07
N LEU A 50 28.03 -4.06 -29.78
CA LEU A 50 29.03 -3.73 -30.79
C LEU A 50 30.32 -4.52 -30.55
N THR A 51 31.07 -4.78 -31.64
CA THR A 51 32.42 -5.32 -31.57
C THR A 51 33.36 -4.26 -32.07
N LEU A 52 34.16 -3.67 -31.16
CA LEU A 52 35.08 -2.58 -31.45
C LEU A 52 36.45 -3.12 -31.80
N THR A 53 36.86 -2.93 -33.05
CA THR A 53 38.23 -3.25 -33.54
C THR A 53 39.04 -1.98 -33.77
N ALA A 54 38.36 -0.84 -33.95
CA ALA A 54 38.96 0.48 -34.16
C ALA A 54 37.99 1.55 -33.61
N ASN A 55 38.44 2.84 -33.70
CA ASN A 55 37.55 3.96 -33.38
C ASN A 55 36.33 3.93 -34.32
N SER A 56 35.13 3.98 -33.75
CA SER A 56 33.88 3.94 -34.50
C SER A 56 32.93 5.00 -34.01
N VAL A 57 32.04 5.42 -34.90
CA VAL A 57 30.93 6.31 -34.57
C VAL A 57 29.67 5.47 -34.49
N HIS A 58 28.93 5.64 -33.42
CA HIS A 58 27.62 4.96 -33.22
C HIS A 58 26.55 5.98 -32.80
N ASN A 59 25.43 5.95 -33.46
CA ASN A 59 24.32 6.88 -33.20
C ASN A 59 23.13 6.09 -32.58
N PHE A 60 22.54 6.65 -31.54
CA PHE A 60 21.30 6.12 -30.98
C PHE A 60 20.11 6.93 -31.46
N ALA A 61 19.00 6.25 -31.79
CA ALA A 61 17.74 6.87 -32.13
C ALA A 61 16.69 6.40 -31.09
N LEU A 62 16.58 7.14 -29.99
CA LEU A 62 15.63 6.82 -28.95
C LEU A 62 14.22 7.16 -29.38
N MET A 63 13.29 6.26 -29.15
CA MET A 63 11.88 6.51 -29.34
C MET A 63 11.30 7.17 -28.09
N PRO A 64 10.43 8.20 -28.22
CA PRO A 64 9.70 8.73 -27.08
C PRO A 64 8.98 7.59 -26.39
N ASP A 65 9.22 7.46 -25.11
CA ASP A 65 8.41 6.59 -24.28
C ASP A 65 7.17 7.40 -23.90
N ASN A 66 6.10 7.15 -24.63
CA ASN A 66 4.79 7.52 -24.14
C ASN A 66 4.49 6.63 -22.93
N TYR A 67 5.13 6.93 -21.80
CA TYR A 67 4.54 6.64 -20.54
C TYR A 67 3.21 7.41 -20.51
N GLN A 68 2.20 6.85 -21.12
CA GLN A 68 0.92 6.86 -20.45
C GLN A 68 1.29 6.18 -19.11
N LEU A 69 1.49 7.00 -18.08
CA LEU A 69 1.12 6.60 -16.75
C LEU A 69 -0.23 5.93 -17.00
N SER A 70 -0.22 4.58 -17.07
CA SER A 70 -1.48 3.86 -16.93
C SER A 70 -2.08 4.60 -15.77
N ASP A 71 -3.17 5.33 -16.03
CA ASP A 71 -3.94 5.94 -14.97
C ASP A 71 -3.77 4.95 -13.86
N VAL A 72 -3.11 5.35 -12.78
CA VAL A 72 -3.28 4.67 -11.54
C VAL A 72 -4.76 4.90 -11.36
N GLU A 73 -5.54 4.09 -12.05
CA GLU A 73 -6.83 3.72 -11.62
C GLU A 73 -6.51 3.21 -10.24
N VAL A 74 -6.44 4.16 -9.31
CA VAL A 74 -6.79 3.87 -7.96
C VAL A 74 -8.19 3.34 -8.17
N MET A 75 -8.25 2.04 -8.48
CA MET A 75 -9.30 1.21 -8.03
C MET A 75 -9.16 1.25 -6.51
N GLY A 76 -9.36 2.45 -5.99
CA GLY A 76 -10.10 2.60 -4.79
C GLY A 76 -11.33 1.82 -5.19
N ASN A 77 -11.43 0.58 -4.73
CA ASN A 77 -12.72 0.00 -4.54
C ASN A 77 -13.52 1.16 -3.98
N GLN A 78 -14.24 1.87 -4.84
CA GLN A 78 -15.28 2.79 -4.44
C GLN A 78 -16.36 1.88 -3.87
N LYS A 79 -15.96 1.24 -2.82
CA LYS A 79 -16.88 0.68 -1.86
C LYS A 79 -17.66 1.88 -1.44
N ALA A 80 -18.91 1.91 -1.86
CA ALA A 80 -19.91 2.96 -1.76
C ALA A 80 -19.55 4.01 -0.70
N GLY A 81 -19.43 5.30 -1.11
CA GLY A 81 -18.74 6.35 -0.37
C GLY A 81 -18.94 6.32 1.14
N GLY A 82 -17.84 6.13 1.85
CA GLY A 82 -17.83 6.10 3.32
C GLY A 82 -17.43 4.78 3.96
N GLN A 83 -17.11 3.72 3.19
CA GLN A 83 -16.54 2.48 3.73
C GLN A 83 -15.01 2.60 3.82
N LEU A 84 -14.46 2.33 4.99
CA LEU A 84 -13.02 2.16 5.24
C LEU A 84 -12.77 0.72 5.68
N THR A 85 -11.76 0.09 5.13
CA THR A 85 -11.39 -1.29 5.48
C THR A 85 -9.94 -1.32 5.94
N LEU A 86 -9.71 -1.92 7.10
CA LEU A 86 -8.38 -2.22 7.64
C LEU A 86 -8.18 -3.74 7.56
N ASN A 87 -7.05 -4.15 6.99
CA ASN A 87 -6.62 -5.54 7.01
C ASN A 87 -5.80 -5.81 8.28
N GLN A 88 -5.58 -7.07 8.59
CA GLN A 88 -4.76 -7.46 9.75
C GLN A 88 -3.39 -6.77 9.80
N LYS A 89 -2.72 -6.64 8.65
CA LYS A 89 -1.41 -5.97 8.57
C LYS A 89 -1.49 -4.50 8.95
N ASP A 90 -2.58 -3.82 8.55
CA ASP A 90 -2.81 -2.42 8.86
C ASP A 90 -3.03 -2.24 10.37
N ILE A 91 -3.81 -3.15 10.97
CA ILE A 91 -4.07 -3.14 12.43
C ILE A 91 -2.78 -3.37 13.22
N GLN A 92 -1.93 -4.30 12.80
CA GLN A 92 -0.65 -4.59 13.44
C GLN A 92 0.40 -3.49 13.29
N ALA A 93 0.30 -2.68 12.24
CA ALA A 93 1.22 -1.57 11.98
C ALA A 93 0.90 -0.31 12.78
N LEU A 94 -0.30 -0.21 13.38
CA LEU A 94 -0.71 0.96 14.14
C LEU A 94 -0.09 0.96 15.55
N PRO A 95 0.28 2.16 16.07
CA PRO A 95 0.82 2.25 17.42
C PRO A 95 -0.23 1.83 18.44
N THR A 96 0.18 1.04 19.42
CA THR A 96 -0.71 0.51 20.46
C THR A 96 -0.30 1.03 21.83
N LEU A 97 -1.29 1.39 22.64
CA LEU A 97 -1.12 1.60 24.08
C LEU A 97 -1.18 0.21 24.78
N GLY A 98 -0.03 -0.31 25.13
CA GLY A 98 0.11 -1.67 25.65
C GLY A 98 0.68 -2.62 24.58
N SER A 99 1.01 -3.82 24.95
CA SER A 99 1.75 -4.75 24.08
C SER A 99 0.95 -5.36 22.95
N GLU A 100 -0.38 -5.24 22.93
CA GLU A 100 -1.23 -5.88 21.94
C GLU A 100 -2.02 -4.87 21.12
N PRO A 101 -2.02 -5.03 19.76
CA PRO A 101 -2.87 -4.25 18.89
C PRO A 101 -4.34 -4.59 19.18
N ASP A 102 -5.19 -3.58 19.21
CA ASP A 102 -6.63 -3.74 19.45
C ASP A 102 -7.43 -3.21 18.25
N VAL A 103 -8.40 -4.01 17.81
CA VAL A 103 -9.21 -3.71 16.63
C VAL A 103 -9.96 -2.41 16.75
N LEU A 104 -10.62 -2.17 17.89
CA LEU A 104 -11.43 -0.97 18.09
C LEU A 104 -10.54 0.26 18.25
N LYS A 105 -9.40 0.14 18.91
CA LYS A 105 -8.40 1.21 18.98
C LYS A 105 -7.84 1.56 17.60
N SER A 106 -7.63 0.55 16.76
CA SER A 106 -7.17 0.77 15.39
C SER A 106 -8.15 1.63 14.58
N LEU A 107 -9.45 1.49 14.81
CA LEU A 107 -10.46 2.31 14.15
C LEU A 107 -10.43 3.78 14.60
N GLN A 108 -9.94 4.09 15.81
CA GLN A 108 -9.84 5.46 16.31
C GLN A 108 -8.81 6.31 15.55
N TYR A 109 -7.87 5.68 14.83
CA TYR A 109 -6.93 6.38 13.93
C TYR A 109 -7.56 6.80 12.60
N LEU A 110 -8.78 6.31 12.30
CA LEU A 110 -9.45 6.65 11.05
C LEU A 110 -10.12 8.04 11.12
N PRO A 111 -10.09 8.81 10.03
CA PRO A 111 -10.69 10.13 10.01
C PRO A 111 -12.19 10.07 10.31
N GLY A 112 -12.65 10.94 11.24
CA GLY A 112 -14.06 11.01 11.67
C GLY A 112 -14.46 9.97 12.71
N VAL A 113 -13.50 9.28 13.31
CA VAL A 113 -13.68 8.41 14.46
C VAL A 113 -12.97 9.04 15.66
N ILE A 114 -13.65 9.10 16.80
CA ILE A 114 -13.11 9.68 18.03
C ILE A 114 -13.25 8.65 19.15
N SER A 115 -12.28 8.61 20.05
CA SER A 115 -12.42 7.88 21.31
C SER A 115 -13.46 8.55 22.20
N GLY A 116 -14.31 7.78 22.84
CA GLY A 116 -15.27 8.33 23.80
C GLY A 116 -14.61 8.90 25.07
N ASN A 117 -13.57 8.23 25.56
CA ASN A 117 -12.74 8.63 26.69
C ASN A 117 -11.29 8.21 26.41
N GLU A 118 -10.32 8.92 26.97
CA GLU A 118 -8.91 8.58 26.84
C GLU A 118 -8.65 7.12 27.31
N GLY A 119 -7.97 6.36 26.47
CA GLY A 119 -7.61 4.97 26.74
C GLY A 119 -8.74 3.95 26.61
N SER A 120 -9.98 4.39 26.36
CA SER A 120 -11.10 3.45 26.19
C SER A 120 -11.27 3.00 24.73
N ASN A 121 -11.85 1.82 24.57
CA ASN A 121 -12.23 1.27 23.26
C ASN A 121 -13.59 1.80 22.75
N ASN A 122 -14.20 2.73 23.47
CA ASN A 122 -15.47 3.32 23.06
C ASN A 122 -15.25 4.19 21.83
N ILE A 123 -16.06 3.99 20.81
CA ILE A 123 -15.93 4.68 19.53
C ILE A 123 -17.15 5.55 19.29
N SER A 124 -16.90 6.82 18.98
CA SER A 124 -17.87 7.75 18.43
C SER A 124 -17.54 8.04 16.98
N VAL A 125 -18.46 7.76 16.07
CA VAL A 125 -18.27 8.02 14.64
C VAL A 125 -19.08 9.25 14.26
N ARG A 126 -18.40 10.27 13.73
CA ARG A 126 -18.99 11.56 13.33
C ARG A 126 -19.79 12.26 14.46
N GLY A 127 -19.27 12.19 15.68
CA GLY A 127 -19.89 12.84 16.85
C GLY A 127 -21.15 12.14 17.38
N SER A 128 -21.41 10.93 16.94
CA SER A 128 -22.55 10.17 17.46
C SER A 128 -22.27 9.55 18.82
N ASN A 129 -23.32 9.11 19.49
CA ASN A 129 -23.20 8.31 20.70
C ASN A 129 -22.61 6.92 20.38
N GLN A 130 -21.81 6.38 21.30
CA GLN A 130 -21.20 5.06 21.21
C GLN A 130 -22.24 3.93 20.95
N TRP A 131 -23.46 4.08 21.47
CA TRP A 131 -24.57 3.13 21.27
C TRP A 131 -25.19 3.20 19.87
N GLY A 132 -24.88 4.21 19.08
CA GLY A 132 -25.35 4.37 17.71
C GLY A 132 -24.63 3.47 16.71
N ASN A 133 -23.55 2.81 17.09
CA ASN A 133 -22.76 1.94 16.23
C ASN A 133 -23.32 0.51 16.25
N LEU A 134 -23.38 -0.11 15.07
CA LEU A 134 -23.64 -1.54 14.92
C LEU A 134 -22.30 -2.24 14.79
N ILE A 135 -22.01 -3.17 15.70
CA ILE A 135 -20.78 -3.97 15.66
C ILE A 135 -21.14 -5.41 15.37
N LEU A 136 -20.53 -5.96 14.33
CA LEU A 136 -20.77 -7.31 13.85
C LEU A 136 -19.46 -8.11 13.86
N LEU A 137 -19.57 -9.37 14.23
CA LEU A 137 -18.52 -10.38 14.08
C LEU A 137 -19.07 -11.50 13.20
N ASP A 138 -18.57 -11.65 11.99
CA ASP A 138 -19.07 -12.60 10.99
C ASP A 138 -20.60 -12.55 10.87
N GLU A 139 -21.13 -11.32 10.68
CA GLU A 139 -22.57 -11.01 10.57
C GLU A 139 -23.38 -11.14 11.88
N ALA A 140 -22.82 -11.70 12.96
CA ALA A 140 -23.46 -11.76 14.25
C ALA A 140 -23.30 -10.46 15.04
N MET A 141 -24.38 -9.94 15.64
CA MET A 141 -24.36 -8.70 16.41
C MET A 141 -23.62 -8.89 17.74
N VAL A 142 -22.63 -8.02 17.99
CA VAL A 142 -21.91 -7.93 19.26
C VAL A 142 -22.46 -6.74 20.05
N TYR A 143 -23.22 -7.02 21.11
CA TYR A 143 -23.86 -5.97 21.93
C TYR A 143 -22.85 -5.22 22.81
N ASN A 144 -21.90 -5.92 23.38
CA ASN A 144 -20.83 -5.32 24.18
C ASN A 144 -19.46 -5.76 23.63
N PRO A 145 -18.82 -4.92 22.84
CA PRO A 145 -17.52 -5.25 22.25
C PRO A 145 -16.35 -5.00 23.20
N ASN A 146 -16.61 -4.52 24.42
CA ASN A 146 -15.58 -4.11 25.36
C ASN A 146 -15.36 -5.14 26.45
N HIS A 147 -14.10 -5.28 26.85
CA HIS A 147 -13.65 -6.11 27.97
C HIS A 147 -12.81 -5.28 28.93
N ALA A 148 -12.66 -5.74 30.18
CA ALA A 148 -11.84 -5.11 31.22
C ALA A 148 -12.04 -3.58 31.33
N LEU A 149 -13.24 -3.16 31.73
CA LEU A 149 -13.60 -1.74 31.91
C LEU A 149 -13.41 -0.88 30.65
N SER A 150 -13.61 -1.46 29.48
CA SER A 150 -13.44 -0.81 28.16
C SER A 150 -12.00 -0.51 27.75
N PHE A 151 -11.00 -1.10 28.40
CA PHE A 151 -9.60 -0.94 27.96
C PHE A 151 -9.25 -1.84 26.77
N PHE A 152 -9.90 -2.99 26.65
CA PHE A 152 -9.66 -3.95 25.57
C PHE A 152 -10.96 -4.30 24.85
N SER A 153 -10.86 -4.66 23.58
CA SER A 153 -11.96 -5.25 22.84
C SER A 153 -12.04 -6.77 23.10
N VAL A 154 -13.21 -7.35 22.81
CA VAL A 154 -13.41 -8.80 22.85
C VAL A 154 -12.80 -9.52 21.64
N PHE A 155 -12.26 -8.78 20.70
CA PHE A 155 -11.77 -9.30 19.44
C PHE A 155 -10.31 -9.75 19.56
N ASN A 156 -10.03 -10.99 19.17
CA ASN A 156 -8.67 -11.49 19.05
C ASN A 156 -8.08 -11.11 17.70
N ASN A 157 -7.08 -10.22 17.66
CA ASN A 157 -6.44 -9.75 16.45
C ASN A 157 -5.86 -10.86 15.57
N ASP A 158 -5.36 -11.93 16.17
CA ASP A 158 -4.77 -13.02 15.41
C ASP A 158 -5.81 -13.81 14.62
N ALA A 159 -7.05 -13.78 15.08
CA ALA A 159 -8.17 -14.44 14.42
C ALA A 159 -8.88 -13.57 13.37
N ILE A 160 -8.57 -12.27 13.30
CA ILE A 160 -9.25 -11.36 12.41
C ILE A 160 -8.54 -11.27 11.06
N GLN A 161 -9.33 -11.29 9.99
CA GLN A 161 -8.90 -11.08 8.63
C GLN A 161 -8.94 -9.60 8.23
N GLN A 162 -10.09 -8.96 8.49
CA GLN A 162 -10.32 -7.56 8.15
C GLN A 162 -11.42 -6.95 8.99
N VAL A 163 -11.39 -5.63 9.09
CA VAL A 163 -12.44 -4.81 9.71
C VAL A 163 -12.89 -3.76 8.73
N SER A 164 -14.20 -3.67 8.51
CA SER A 164 -14.82 -2.66 7.64
C SER A 164 -15.66 -1.70 8.46
N LEU A 165 -15.37 -0.42 8.34
CA LEU A 165 -16.13 0.67 8.95
C LEU A 165 -16.97 1.38 7.89
N TYR A 166 -18.29 1.37 8.06
CA TYR A 166 -19.24 2.13 7.23
C TYR A 166 -19.68 3.36 8.01
N LYS A 167 -19.35 4.56 7.53
CA LYS A 167 -19.59 5.83 8.23
C LYS A 167 -20.87 6.58 7.81
N SER A 168 -21.31 6.42 6.57
CA SER A 168 -22.39 7.24 6.00
C SER A 168 -23.40 6.47 5.22
N TYR A 169 -22.96 5.46 4.54
CA TYR A 169 -23.77 4.63 3.67
C TYR A 169 -23.53 3.18 4.07
N PHE A 170 -24.56 2.52 4.49
CA PHE A 170 -24.47 1.08 4.78
C PHE A 170 -25.38 0.31 3.84
N PRO A 171 -24.97 -0.88 3.40
CA PRO A 171 -25.86 -1.79 2.69
C PRO A 171 -27.16 -2.01 3.44
N LEU A 172 -28.27 -2.18 2.70
CA LEU A 172 -29.61 -2.36 3.28
C LEU A 172 -29.73 -3.54 4.25
N LYS A 173 -28.81 -4.49 4.18
CA LYS A 173 -28.73 -5.61 5.12
C LYS A 173 -28.39 -5.18 6.56
N TYR A 174 -27.80 -4.00 6.75
CA TYR A 174 -27.42 -3.47 8.04
C TYR A 174 -28.45 -2.46 8.52
N GLY A 175 -29.34 -2.88 9.41
CA GLY A 175 -30.37 -2.02 10.00
C GLY A 175 -30.21 -1.85 11.52
N GLY A 176 -31.06 -0.99 12.10
CA GLY A 176 -31.20 -0.88 13.56
C GLY A 176 -30.19 0.00 14.29
N ARG A 177 -29.28 0.70 13.59
CA ARG A 177 -28.35 1.68 14.15
C ARG A 177 -28.25 2.91 13.27
N THR A 178 -27.90 4.05 13.87
CA THR A 178 -28.01 5.36 13.22
C THR A 178 -26.68 5.99 12.82
N SER A 179 -25.56 5.50 13.39
CA SER A 179 -24.28 6.17 13.24
C SER A 179 -23.33 5.47 12.28
N SER A 180 -22.95 4.26 12.59
CA SER A 180 -22.01 3.50 11.79
C SER A 180 -22.24 2.00 11.89
N VAL A 181 -21.64 1.26 10.95
CA VAL A 181 -21.56 -0.19 11.02
C VAL A 181 -20.08 -0.58 11.00
N ILE A 182 -19.70 -1.39 11.98
CA ILE A 182 -18.37 -1.97 12.11
C ILE A 182 -18.53 -3.47 11.88
N ASP A 183 -18.04 -3.95 10.74
CA ASP A 183 -18.12 -5.35 10.33
C ASP A 183 -16.74 -5.99 10.46
N VAL A 184 -16.59 -6.86 11.44
CA VAL A 184 -15.37 -7.60 11.75
C VAL A 184 -15.49 -8.99 11.15
N LYS A 185 -14.56 -9.35 10.27
CA LYS A 185 -14.49 -10.66 9.65
C LYS A 185 -13.34 -11.47 10.20
N MET A 186 -13.64 -12.68 10.63
CA MET A 186 -12.64 -13.64 11.07
C MET A 186 -11.94 -14.30 9.91
N ARG A 187 -10.79 -14.88 10.18
CA ARG A 187 -10.00 -15.64 9.20
C ARG A 187 -10.69 -16.96 8.91
N GLU A 188 -10.79 -17.27 7.64
CA GLU A 188 -11.20 -18.61 7.22
C GLU A 188 -10.08 -19.61 7.51
N GLY A 189 -10.45 -20.82 7.91
CA GLY A 189 -9.54 -21.94 8.05
C GLY A 189 -8.93 -22.32 6.70
N ASN A 190 -7.73 -22.88 6.72
CA ASN A 190 -7.10 -23.45 5.54
C ASN A 190 -6.66 -24.90 5.83
N ASN A 191 -6.35 -25.65 4.80
CA ASN A 191 -5.89 -27.04 4.92
C ASN A 191 -4.43 -27.17 5.38
N GLN A 192 -3.77 -26.08 5.77
CA GLN A 192 -2.42 -26.10 6.29
C GLN A 192 -2.48 -26.04 7.82
N GLU A 193 -1.95 -27.06 8.47
CA GLU A 193 -1.79 -27.04 9.92
C GLU A 193 -0.84 -25.90 10.32
N LYS A 194 -1.35 -24.96 11.11
CA LYS A 194 -0.55 -23.88 11.71
C LYS A 194 -0.83 -23.86 13.19
N HIS A 195 0.17 -24.27 13.96
CA HIS A 195 0.15 -24.08 15.41
C HIS A 195 0.86 -22.76 15.74
N ARG A 196 0.17 -21.88 16.44
CA ARG A 196 0.76 -20.66 16.98
C ARG A 196 0.62 -20.73 18.50
N SER A 197 1.74 -20.83 19.19
CA SER A 197 1.79 -20.70 20.65
C SER A 197 2.53 -19.41 21.00
N CYS A 198 1.98 -18.62 21.90
CA CYS A 198 2.64 -17.47 22.49
C CYS A 198 2.88 -17.79 23.97
N LEU A 199 4.15 -17.86 24.36
CA LEU A 199 4.55 -17.94 25.78
C LEU A 199 4.85 -16.49 26.23
N LEU A 200 4.00 -15.96 27.08
CA LEU A 200 4.25 -14.73 27.82
C LEU A 200 5.01 -15.11 29.09
N TYR A 201 6.25 -14.62 29.24
CA TYR A 201 7.02 -14.64 30.49
C TYR A 201 6.84 -13.31 31.21
#